data_0eb4d848ca73e3dd8b8d08150641c1cc
#
_entry.id   0eb4d848ca73e3dd8b8d08150641c1cc
#
_cell.length_a   1.000
_cell.length_b   1.000
_cell.length_c   1.000
_cell.angle_alpha   90.00
_cell.angle_beta   90.00
_cell.angle_gamma   90.00
#
_symmetry.space_group_name_H-M   'P 1'
#
loop_
_entity.id
_entity.type
_entity.pdbx_description
1 polymer ?
#
loop_
_entity_poly.entity_id
_entity_poly.type
_entity_poly.pdbx_seq_one_letter_code
_entity_poly.pdbx_strand_id
1 'polypeptide(L)'
;QNYKTKMYNDFRLQIEKEKIPFEVLRRGQEVPINEMVKLKVLSPQTLYKGTASDANNNSLVLRLEYRDFSMLLTGDIQAEVERELLQTDPAALPAQVLKVAHHGSKTSSINEFLAAVKPKIAIISSGEGNKYKHPSPEVVQRLHDLQADVFNTALCGDIIIKSNGKTCDITVEKFYDEQQAQAA
;
A
#
# COMPACT_ATOMS: atom_id res chain seq x y z
N GLN A 1 8.41 -14.43 8.25
CA GLN A 1 7.80 -15.74 7.99
C GLN A 1 8.73 -16.56 7.11
N ASN A 2 8.97 -17.84 7.46
CA ASN A 2 9.82 -18.71 6.64
C ASN A 2 8.92 -19.42 5.61
N TYR A 3 8.97 -18.99 4.39
CA TYR A 3 8.31 -19.69 3.27
C TYR A 3 9.19 -20.86 2.81
N LYS A 4 8.59 -22.03 2.59
CA LYS A 4 9.29 -23.22 2.11
C LYS A 4 9.32 -23.29 0.57
N THR A 5 9.41 -22.16 -0.12
CA THR A 5 9.52 -22.13 -1.58
C THR A 5 10.99 -22.02 -2.01
N LYS A 6 11.31 -22.61 -3.14
CA LYS A 6 12.66 -22.53 -3.72
C LYS A 6 13.05 -21.05 -3.92
N MET A 7 12.15 -20.26 -4.51
CA MET A 7 12.38 -18.83 -4.78
C MET A 7 12.73 -18.04 -3.50
N TYR A 8 12.02 -18.28 -2.40
CA TYR A 8 12.29 -17.60 -1.12
C TYR A 8 13.65 -18.00 -0.55
N ASN A 9 14.02 -19.29 -0.66
CA ASN A 9 15.33 -19.76 -0.21
C ASN A 9 16.44 -19.18 -1.06
N ASP A 10 16.29 -19.15 -2.40
CA ASP A 10 17.27 -18.57 -3.31
C ASP A 10 17.46 -17.07 -3.02
N PHE A 11 16.36 -16.33 -2.76
CA PHE A 11 16.42 -14.92 -2.37
C PHE A 11 17.20 -14.72 -1.07
N ARG A 12 16.92 -15.52 -0.03
CA ARG A 12 17.68 -15.45 1.22
C ARG A 12 19.16 -15.75 1.05
N LEU A 13 19.49 -16.80 0.30
CA LEU A 13 20.88 -17.15 0.01
C LEU A 13 21.61 -16.03 -0.73
N GLN A 14 20.92 -15.33 -1.64
CA GLN A 14 21.50 -14.17 -2.33
C GLN A 14 21.80 -13.01 -1.38
N ILE A 15 20.88 -12.69 -0.44
CA ILE A 15 21.10 -11.69 0.60
C ILE A 15 22.35 -12.04 1.43
N GLU A 16 22.45 -13.30 1.88
CA GLU A 16 23.57 -13.77 2.70
C GLU A 16 24.88 -13.72 1.90
N LYS A 17 24.88 -14.19 0.66
CA LYS A 17 26.05 -14.20 -0.23
C LYS A 17 26.59 -12.80 -0.51
N GLU A 18 25.70 -11.86 -0.83
CA GLU A 18 26.06 -10.46 -1.15
C GLU A 18 26.20 -9.59 0.13
N LYS A 19 26.04 -10.18 1.32
CA LYS A 19 26.10 -9.49 2.62
C LYS A 19 25.22 -8.25 2.67
N ILE A 20 24.02 -8.32 2.07
CA ILE A 20 23.07 -7.22 2.07
C ILE A 20 22.52 -7.04 3.47
N PRO A 21 22.69 -5.87 4.11
CA PRO A 21 22.12 -5.64 5.43
C PRO A 21 20.60 -5.63 5.33
N PHE A 22 19.92 -6.30 6.28
CA PHE A 22 18.46 -6.29 6.38
C PHE A 22 18.02 -6.19 7.82
N GLU A 23 16.85 -5.63 8.03
CA GLU A 23 16.22 -5.49 9.34
C GLU A 23 14.78 -6.01 9.31
N VAL A 24 14.37 -6.62 10.43
CA VAL A 24 13.00 -7.08 10.62
C VAL A 24 12.24 -6.03 11.40
N LEU A 25 11.36 -5.33 10.73
CA LEU A 25 10.59 -4.24 11.31
C LEU A 25 9.31 -4.72 11.99
N ARG A 26 8.88 -3.96 13.02
CA ARG A 26 7.66 -4.18 13.79
C ARG A 26 6.94 -2.86 14.02
N ARG A 27 5.63 -2.93 14.28
CA ARG A 27 4.82 -1.76 14.67
C ARG A 27 5.52 -0.93 15.74
N GLY A 28 5.46 0.38 15.59
CA GLY A 28 6.04 1.36 16.49
C GLY A 28 7.49 1.73 16.18
N GLN A 29 8.17 1.00 15.30
CA GLN A 29 9.49 1.39 14.83
C GLN A 29 9.39 2.51 13.80
N GLU A 30 10.40 3.39 13.80
CA GLU A 30 10.58 4.42 12.78
C GLU A 30 11.89 4.18 12.04
N VAL A 31 11.84 4.28 10.72
CA VAL A 31 13.03 4.21 9.86
C VAL A 31 13.28 5.60 9.30
N PRO A 32 14.33 6.30 9.75
CA PRO A 32 14.69 7.59 9.19
C PRO A 32 15.28 7.39 7.78
N ILE A 33 14.74 8.12 6.82
CA ILE A 33 15.30 8.16 5.46
C ILE A 33 16.33 9.29 5.38
N ASN A 34 15.99 10.43 5.98
CA ASN A 34 16.87 11.58 6.21
C ASN A 34 16.29 12.43 7.37
N GLU A 35 16.85 13.62 7.60
CA GLU A 35 16.41 14.51 8.68
C GLU A 35 14.94 14.95 8.62
N MET A 36 14.32 14.91 7.42
CA MET A 36 12.97 15.41 7.17
C MET A 36 11.97 14.32 6.81
N VAL A 37 12.44 13.16 6.36
CA VAL A 37 11.59 12.07 5.85
C VAL A 37 11.79 10.82 6.69
N LYS A 38 10.70 10.25 7.17
CA LYS A 38 10.72 9.00 7.93
C LYS A 38 9.59 8.06 7.50
N LEU A 39 9.79 6.78 7.77
CA LEU A 39 8.78 5.76 7.66
C LEU A 39 8.41 5.27 9.07
N LYS A 40 7.14 5.34 9.42
CA LYS A 40 6.59 4.70 10.62
C LYS A 40 6.02 3.35 10.26
N VAL A 41 6.35 2.33 11.03
CA VAL A 41 5.80 0.97 10.86
C VAL A 41 4.50 0.85 11.64
N LEU A 42 3.39 0.62 10.94
CA LEU A 42 2.07 0.47 11.55
C LEU A 42 1.67 -1.02 11.71
N SER A 43 2.21 -1.90 10.90
CA SER A 43 1.96 -3.37 10.95
C SER A 43 3.15 -4.11 10.32
N PRO A 44 3.41 -5.37 10.73
CA PRO A 44 2.78 -6.12 11.81
C PRO A 44 3.40 -5.84 13.18
N GLN A 45 2.65 -6.04 14.27
CA GLN A 45 3.22 -6.11 15.62
C GLN A 45 3.90 -7.45 15.84
N THR A 46 3.16 -8.51 15.54
CA THR A 46 3.63 -9.91 15.53
C THR A 46 3.18 -10.53 14.21
N LEU A 47 3.79 -11.67 13.84
CA LEU A 47 3.38 -12.35 12.63
C LEU A 47 1.96 -12.91 12.76
N TYR A 48 1.10 -12.58 11.80
CA TYR A 48 -0.22 -13.17 11.66
C TYR A 48 -0.13 -14.65 11.30
N LYS A 49 -1.00 -15.46 11.90
CA LYS A 49 -1.12 -16.89 11.66
C LYS A 49 -2.60 -17.30 11.71
N GLY A 50 -3.00 -18.15 10.77
CA GLY A 50 -4.37 -18.67 10.69
C GLY A 50 -5.39 -17.65 10.18
N THR A 51 -4.93 -16.63 9.46
CA THR A 51 -5.79 -15.65 8.76
C THR A 51 -6.16 -16.16 7.37
N ALA A 52 -7.04 -15.45 6.66
CA ALA A 52 -7.40 -15.79 5.29
C ALA A 52 -6.18 -15.86 4.35
N SER A 53 -5.18 -15.02 4.59
CA SER A 53 -3.87 -15.09 3.92
C SER A 53 -2.78 -14.56 4.84
N ASP A 54 -2.12 -15.46 5.56
CA ASP A 54 -0.98 -15.08 6.42
C ASP A 54 0.14 -14.38 5.64
N ALA A 55 0.36 -14.78 4.39
CA ALA A 55 1.36 -14.16 3.52
C ALA A 55 1.08 -12.67 3.32
N ASN A 56 -0.13 -12.35 2.91
CA ASN A 56 -0.56 -10.98 2.64
C ASN A 56 -0.66 -10.16 3.91
N ASN A 57 -1.27 -10.72 4.96
CA ASN A 57 -1.47 -10.04 6.24
C ASN A 57 -0.15 -9.76 6.99
N ASN A 58 0.93 -10.45 6.64
CA ASN A 58 2.28 -10.15 7.13
C ASN A 58 3.04 -9.09 6.32
N SER A 59 2.37 -8.39 5.41
CA SER A 59 2.93 -7.22 4.72
C SER A 59 3.30 -6.13 5.73
N LEU A 60 4.37 -5.41 5.45
CA LEU A 60 4.66 -4.17 6.17
C LEU A 60 3.65 -3.10 5.76
N VAL A 61 3.00 -2.49 6.75
CA VAL A 61 2.24 -1.26 6.56
C VAL A 61 3.11 -0.12 7.05
N LEU A 62 3.41 0.79 6.13
CA LEU A 62 4.31 1.90 6.38
C LEU A 62 3.58 3.23 6.14
N ARG A 63 3.79 4.18 7.05
CA ARG A 63 3.41 5.56 6.86
C ARG A 63 4.66 6.39 6.57
N LEU A 64 4.77 6.91 5.36
CA LEU A 64 5.77 7.90 5.01
C LEU A 64 5.30 9.27 5.49
N GLU A 65 6.17 9.98 6.18
CA GLU A 65 5.95 11.35 6.65
C GLU A 65 7.07 12.26 6.13
N TYR A 66 6.67 13.37 5.53
CA TYR A 66 7.55 14.45 5.12
C TYR A 66 6.87 15.79 5.42
N ARG A 67 7.17 16.41 6.57
CA ARG A 67 6.47 17.60 7.07
C ARG A 67 4.95 17.35 7.14
N ASP A 68 4.14 18.12 6.39
CA ASP A 68 2.69 18.00 6.31
C ASP A 68 2.24 16.93 5.28
N PHE A 69 3.14 16.43 4.43
CA PHE A 69 2.84 15.39 3.46
C PHE A 69 2.91 14.01 4.11
N SER A 70 1.94 13.16 3.77
CA SER A 70 1.94 11.76 4.21
C SER A 70 1.41 10.81 3.14
N MET A 71 2.02 9.63 3.11
CA MET A 71 1.58 8.53 2.25
C MET A 71 1.48 7.24 3.06
N LEU A 72 0.39 6.50 2.88
CA LEU A 72 0.20 5.19 3.49
C LEU A 72 0.48 4.10 2.46
N LEU A 73 1.43 3.23 2.79
CA LEU A 73 1.87 2.09 1.99
C LEU A 73 1.38 0.82 2.69
N THR A 74 0.42 0.13 2.12
CA THR A 74 -0.33 -0.94 2.80
C THR A 74 0.12 -2.35 2.44
N GLY A 75 1.00 -2.51 1.45
CA GLY A 75 1.33 -3.84 0.93
C GLY A 75 0.08 -4.58 0.47
N ASP A 76 -0.01 -5.85 0.81
CA ASP A 76 -1.12 -6.72 0.41
C ASP A 76 -2.03 -7.10 1.59
N ILE A 77 -2.07 -6.27 2.66
CA ILE A 77 -2.93 -6.54 3.81
C ILE A 77 -4.39 -6.74 3.39
N GLN A 78 -5.10 -7.55 4.16
CA GLN A 78 -6.52 -7.80 3.98
C GLN A 78 -7.35 -7.16 5.11
N ALA A 79 -8.66 -7.31 5.02
CA ALA A 79 -9.61 -6.68 5.93
C ALA A 79 -9.35 -6.94 7.43
N GLU A 80 -8.74 -8.08 7.77
CA GLU A 80 -8.40 -8.39 9.17
C GLU A 80 -7.39 -7.38 9.73
N VAL A 81 -6.34 -7.08 8.96
CA VAL A 81 -5.30 -6.13 9.38
C VAL A 81 -5.83 -4.70 9.35
N GLU A 82 -6.65 -4.36 8.35
CA GLU A 82 -7.30 -3.04 8.28
C GLU A 82 -8.16 -2.78 9.53
N ARG A 83 -8.96 -3.77 9.97
CA ARG A 83 -9.74 -3.67 11.21
C ARG A 83 -8.87 -3.55 12.45
N GLU A 84 -7.76 -4.29 12.51
CA GLU A 84 -6.81 -4.16 13.63
C GLU A 84 -6.20 -2.75 13.68
N LEU A 85 -5.79 -2.19 12.55
CA LEU A 85 -5.24 -0.83 12.47
C LEU A 85 -6.25 0.23 12.93
N LEU A 86 -7.53 0.08 12.56
CA LEU A 86 -8.62 0.95 13.03
C LEU A 86 -8.78 0.94 14.55
N GLN A 87 -8.49 -0.18 15.19
CA GLN A 87 -8.63 -0.32 16.64
C GLN A 87 -7.36 0.11 17.39
N THR A 88 -6.19 -0.13 16.81
CA THR A 88 -4.91 -0.01 17.53
C THR A 88 -4.20 1.32 17.31
N ASP A 89 -4.35 1.92 16.13
CA ASP A 89 -3.66 3.17 15.79
C ASP A 89 -4.46 4.02 14.75
N PRO A 90 -5.74 4.34 15.02
CA PRO A 90 -6.57 5.10 14.08
C PRO A 90 -6.00 6.48 13.77
N ALA A 91 -5.26 7.09 14.70
CA ALA A 91 -4.66 8.41 14.52
C ALA A 91 -3.53 8.44 13.48
N ALA A 92 -2.90 7.29 13.21
CA ALA A 92 -1.83 7.18 12.23
C ALA A 92 -2.34 6.86 10.81
N LEU A 93 -3.64 6.63 10.63
CA LEU A 93 -4.19 6.24 9.32
C LEU A 93 -4.40 7.40 8.33
N PRO A 94 -4.84 8.62 8.73
CA PRO A 94 -5.08 9.70 7.78
C PRO A 94 -3.86 10.00 6.92
N ALA A 95 -4.00 9.92 5.59
CA ALA A 95 -2.90 10.14 4.65
C ALA A 95 -3.39 10.81 3.36
N GLN A 96 -2.60 11.72 2.80
CA GLN A 96 -2.94 12.40 1.55
C GLN A 96 -2.90 11.44 0.36
N VAL A 97 -1.95 10.49 0.38
CA VAL A 97 -1.80 9.47 -0.65
C VAL A 97 -1.94 8.09 -0.04
N LEU A 98 -2.72 7.24 -0.67
CA LEU A 98 -2.87 5.83 -0.33
C LEU A 98 -2.33 4.96 -1.46
N LYS A 99 -1.33 4.11 -1.20
CA LYS A 99 -1.09 2.95 -2.03
C LYS A 99 -2.13 1.90 -1.65
N VAL A 100 -3.09 1.65 -2.53
CA VAL A 100 -4.21 0.75 -2.28
C VAL A 100 -3.72 -0.67 -2.00
N ALA A 101 -4.29 -1.29 -0.97
CA ALA A 101 -3.91 -2.62 -0.53
C ALA A 101 -4.21 -3.68 -1.58
N HIS A 102 -3.34 -4.68 -1.65
CA HIS A 102 -3.53 -5.92 -2.40
C HIS A 102 -3.98 -5.67 -3.86
N HIS A 103 -3.36 -4.68 -4.49
CA HIS A 103 -3.63 -4.30 -5.90
C HIS A 103 -5.09 -3.93 -6.18
N GLY A 104 -5.85 -3.52 -5.18
CA GLY A 104 -7.29 -3.27 -5.28
C GLY A 104 -8.15 -4.54 -5.21
N SER A 105 -7.68 -5.59 -4.55
CA SER A 105 -8.46 -6.80 -4.29
C SER A 105 -9.70 -6.51 -3.45
N LYS A 106 -10.82 -7.16 -3.75
CA LYS A 106 -12.06 -7.09 -2.96
C LYS A 106 -11.92 -7.57 -1.50
N THR A 107 -10.84 -8.30 -1.18
CA THR A 107 -10.55 -8.77 0.18
C THR A 107 -9.96 -7.68 1.07
N SER A 108 -9.69 -6.51 0.52
CA SER A 108 -9.02 -5.38 1.16
C SER A 108 -9.80 -4.08 0.93
N SER A 109 -9.30 -2.98 1.49
CA SER A 109 -9.86 -1.63 1.30
C SER A 109 -11.32 -1.54 1.74
N ILE A 110 -11.60 -1.99 2.99
CA ILE A 110 -12.95 -1.88 3.57
C ILE A 110 -13.34 -0.41 3.77
N ASN A 111 -14.64 -0.13 3.72
CA ASN A 111 -15.16 1.25 3.79
C ASN A 111 -14.68 2.01 5.02
N GLU A 112 -14.68 1.36 6.18
CA GLU A 112 -14.25 1.94 7.45
C GLU A 112 -12.78 2.34 7.43
N PHE A 113 -11.93 1.51 6.82
CA PHE A 113 -10.49 1.78 6.69
C PHE A 113 -10.26 2.95 5.73
N LEU A 114 -10.89 2.92 4.56
CA LEU A 114 -10.78 4.00 3.59
C LEU A 114 -11.31 5.33 4.15
N ALA A 115 -12.42 5.30 4.92
CA ALA A 115 -12.97 6.47 5.59
C ALA A 115 -12.04 7.03 6.68
N ALA A 116 -11.27 6.18 7.35
CA ALA A 116 -10.27 6.60 8.33
C ALA A 116 -9.01 7.18 7.66
N VAL A 117 -8.58 6.60 6.53
CA VAL A 117 -7.41 7.11 5.78
C VAL A 117 -7.72 8.44 5.10
N LYS A 118 -8.92 8.60 4.53
CA LYS A 118 -9.39 9.79 3.80
C LYS A 118 -8.38 10.27 2.73
N PRO A 119 -7.95 9.39 1.84
CA PRO A 119 -6.95 9.77 0.84
C PRO A 119 -7.53 10.76 -0.15
N LYS A 120 -6.71 11.74 -0.56
CA LYS A 120 -7.02 12.59 -1.73
C LYS A 120 -6.64 11.88 -3.02
N ILE A 121 -5.59 11.04 -2.95
CA ILE A 121 -5.00 10.33 -4.06
C ILE A 121 -4.88 8.86 -3.69
N ALA A 122 -5.38 7.99 -4.55
CA ALA A 122 -5.29 6.54 -4.39
C ALA A 122 -4.51 5.94 -5.57
N ILE A 123 -3.43 5.23 -5.25
CA ILE A 123 -2.58 4.58 -6.25
C ILE A 123 -2.84 3.08 -6.23
N ILE A 124 -3.30 2.54 -7.34
CA ILE A 124 -3.47 1.11 -7.55
C ILE A 124 -2.31 0.62 -8.42
N SER A 125 -1.51 -0.30 -7.89
CA SER A 125 -0.44 -0.95 -8.65
C SER A 125 -0.96 -2.29 -9.16
N SER A 126 -1.37 -2.36 -10.41
CA SER A 126 -1.83 -3.59 -11.06
C SER A 126 -1.26 -3.70 -12.47
N GLY A 127 -1.23 -4.90 -13.02
CA GLY A 127 -0.81 -5.14 -14.41
C GLY A 127 -2.02 -5.19 -15.34
N GLU A 128 -1.85 -4.73 -16.56
CA GLU A 128 -2.84 -4.92 -17.61
C GLU A 128 -3.12 -6.40 -17.85
N GLY A 129 -4.40 -6.77 -18.00
CA GLY A 129 -4.81 -8.15 -18.25
C GLY A 129 -4.43 -9.16 -17.14
N ASN A 130 -4.17 -8.69 -15.89
CA ASN A 130 -3.75 -9.57 -14.82
C ASN A 130 -4.80 -10.66 -14.52
N LYS A 131 -4.32 -11.87 -14.24
CA LYS A 131 -5.16 -13.05 -14.02
C LYS A 131 -6.14 -12.96 -12.84
N TYR A 132 -5.87 -12.03 -11.91
CA TYR A 132 -6.71 -11.84 -10.73
C TYR A 132 -7.84 -10.84 -10.97
N LYS A 133 -7.85 -10.18 -12.14
CA LYS A 133 -8.81 -9.12 -12.49
C LYS A 133 -8.81 -7.98 -11.46
N HIS A 134 -7.61 -7.62 -10.99
CA HIS A 134 -7.45 -6.45 -10.12
C HIS A 134 -7.21 -5.17 -10.94
N PRO A 135 -7.73 -4.03 -10.48
CA PRO A 135 -8.53 -3.84 -9.27
C PRO A 135 -9.96 -4.37 -9.43
N SER A 136 -10.57 -4.76 -8.29
CA SER A 136 -12.00 -5.05 -8.23
C SER A 136 -12.81 -3.77 -8.44
N PRO A 137 -13.87 -3.78 -9.28
CA PRO A 137 -14.73 -2.62 -9.49
C PRO A 137 -15.30 -2.04 -8.19
N GLU A 138 -15.59 -2.90 -7.21
CA GLU A 138 -16.12 -2.48 -5.91
C GLU A 138 -15.12 -1.62 -5.13
N VAL A 139 -13.82 -1.92 -5.21
CA VAL A 139 -12.78 -1.12 -4.54
C VAL A 139 -12.59 0.21 -5.24
N VAL A 140 -12.62 0.22 -6.56
CA VAL A 140 -12.55 1.47 -7.35
C VAL A 140 -13.73 2.36 -7.01
N GLN A 141 -14.96 1.80 -6.95
CA GLN A 141 -16.16 2.55 -6.59
C GLN A 141 -16.05 3.15 -5.18
N ARG A 142 -15.60 2.39 -4.17
CA ARG A 142 -15.38 2.92 -2.80
C ARG A 142 -14.43 4.12 -2.77
N LEU A 143 -13.37 4.10 -3.59
CA LEU A 143 -12.43 5.21 -3.70
C LEU A 143 -13.06 6.45 -4.35
N HIS A 144 -13.85 6.26 -5.40
CA HIS A 144 -14.61 7.34 -6.04
C HIS A 144 -15.67 7.93 -5.09
N ASP A 145 -16.37 7.11 -4.31
CA ASP A 145 -17.35 7.56 -3.31
C ASP A 145 -16.72 8.48 -2.25
N LEU A 146 -15.41 8.32 -2.01
CA LEU A 146 -14.62 9.19 -1.13
C LEU A 146 -14.04 10.42 -1.86
N GLN A 147 -14.34 10.57 -3.15
CA GLN A 147 -13.80 11.64 -3.99
C GLN A 147 -12.27 11.65 -4.08
N ALA A 148 -11.65 10.47 -4.01
CA ALA A 148 -10.23 10.31 -4.21
C ALA A 148 -9.89 10.28 -5.72
N ASP A 149 -8.81 10.96 -6.11
CA ASP A 149 -8.24 10.81 -7.46
C ASP A 149 -7.56 9.44 -7.55
N VAL A 150 -8.07 8.57 -8.44
CA VAL A 150 -7.60 7.18 -8.56
C VAL A 150 -6.67 7.04 -9.76
N PHE A 151 -5.45 6.56 -9.51
CA PHE A 151 -4.46 6.26 -10.53
C PHE A 151 -4.13 4.77 -10.51
N ASN A 152 -4.19 4.13 -11.69
CA ASN A 152 -3.89 2.70 -11.84
C ASN A 152 -2.72 2.50 -12.81
N THR A 153 -1.66 1.83 -12.37
CA THR A 153 -0.47 1.58 -13.22
C THR A 153 -0.78 0.78 -14.49
N ALA A 154 -1.83 -0.06 -14.47
CA ALA A 154 -2.27 -0.75 -15.69
C ALA A 154 -2.73 0.21 -16.80
N LEU A 155 -3.24 1.40 -16.43
CA LEU A 155 -3.76 2.42 -17.34
C LEU A 155 -2.75 3.56 -17.55
N CYS A 156 -2.09 3.99 -16.46
CA CYS A 156 -1.22 5.16 -16.45
C CYS A 156 0.24 4.85 -16.80
N GLY A 157 0.66 3.59 -16.78
CA GLY A 157 2.08 3.24 -16.77
C GLY A 157 2.74 3.67 -15.47
N ASP A 158 3.90 4.29 -15.55
CA ASP A 158 4.59 4.81 -14.38
C ASP A 158 3.85 5.98 -13.76
N ILE A 159 3.76 5.97 -12.42
CA ILE A 159 3.15 7.04 -11.62
C ILE A 159 4.23 7.62 -10.70
N ILE A 160 4.59 8.87 -10.93
CA ILE A 160 5.62 9.58 -10.16
C ILE A 160 4.94 10.62 -9.26
N ILE A 161 5.20 10.54 -7.96
CA ILE A 161 4.73 11.51 -6.97
C ILE A 161 5.93 12.33 -6.50
N LYS A 162 5.86 13.65 -6.66
CA LYS A 162 6.87 14.58 -6.14
C LYS A 162 6.22 15.45 -5.08
N SER A 163 6.84 15.53 -3.89
CA SER A 163 6.35 16.36 -2.79
C SER A 163 7.42 17.32 -2.27
N ASN A 164 6.98 18.52 -1.92
CA ASN A 164 7.78 19.51 -1.19
C ASN A 164 7.55 19.47 0.33
N GLY A 165 6.79 18.48 0.80
CA GLY A 165 6.40 18.31 2.19
C GLY A 165 5.10 19.01 2.58
N LYS A 166 4.45 19.73 1.67
CA LYS A 166 3.15 20.39 1.89
C LYS A 166 2.13 19.96 0.81
N THR A 167 2.55 20.03 -0.44
CA THR A 167 1.79 19.61 -1.61
C THR A 167 2.51 18.46 -2.31
N CYS A 168 1.80 17.78 -3.20
CA CYS A 168 2.41 16.82 -4.13
C CYS A 168 1.86 17.03 -5.53
N ASP A 169 2.73 16.79 -6.50
CA ASP A 169 2.42 16.73 -7.92
C ASP A 169 2.49 15.28 -8.40
N ILE A 170 1.57 14.91 -9.27
CA ILE A 170 1.55 13.58 -9.89
C ILE A 170 1.86 13.73 -11.37
N THR A 171 2.75 12.87 -11.83
CA THR A 171 3.06 12.71 -13.25
C THR A 171 2.83 11.25 -13.62
N VAL A 172 2.13 11.01 -14.72
CA VAL A 172 1.87 9.68 -15.27
C VAL A 172 2.53 9.53 -16.63
N GLU A 173 2.95 8.34 -16.97
CA GLU A 173 3.54 8.02 -18.27
C GLU A 173 2.52 8.17 -19.40
N LYS A 174 1.27 7.71 -19.15
CA LYS A 174 0.17 7.73 -20.10
C LYS A 174 -1.02 8.45 -19.50
N PHE A 175 -1.55 9.43 -20.20
CA PHE A 175 -2.84 10.00 -19.85
C PHE A 175 -3.95 9.07 -20.36
N TYR A 176 -4.90 8.74 -19.50
CA TYR A 176 -6.10 8.00 -19.86
C TYR A 176 -7.34 8.81 -19.50
N ASP A 177 -8.40 8.67 -20.30
CA ASP A 177 -9.70 9.25 -19.99
C ASP A 177 -10.42 8.28 -19.02
N GLU A 178 -10.90 8.80 -17.88
CA GLU A 178 -11.63 7.99 -16.89
C GLU A 178 -12.87 7.30 -17.48
N GLN A 179 -13.45 7.83 -18.55
CA GLN A 179 -14.56 7.19 -19.28
C GLN A 179 -14.12 5.86 -19.95
N GLN A 180 -12.84 5.70 -20.29
CA GLN A 180 -12.31 4.45 -20.82
C GLN A 180 -12.01 3.42 -19.73
N ALA A 181 -11.79 3.87 -18.49
CA ALA A 181 -11.51 2.99 -17.35
C ALA A 181 -12.74 2.22 -16.84
N GLN A 182 -13.96 2.71 -17.11
CA GLN A 182 -15.21 2.06 -16.73
C GLN A 182 -15.66 0.98 -17.73
N ALA A 183 -15.03 0.91 -18.91
CA ALA A 183 -15.40 0.01 -20.00
C ALA A 183 -14.46 -1.20 -20.16
N ALA A 184 -13.38 -1.31 -19.36
CA ALA A 184 -12.37 -2.36 -19.39
C ALA A 184 -12.42 -3.20 -18.11
#